data_0111d36208347994258661c16c63be1f
#
_entry.id   0111d36208347994258661c16c63be1f
#
_cell.length_a   1.000
_cell.length_b   1.000
_cell.length_c   1.000
_cell.angle_alpha   90.00
_cell.angle_beta   90.00
_cell.angle_gamma   90.00
#
_symmetry.space_group_name_H-M   'P 1'
#
loop_
_entity.id
_entity.type
_entity.pdbx_description
1 polymer ?
#
loop_
_entity_poly.entity_id
_entity_poly.type
_entity_poly.pdbx_seq_one_letter_code
_entity_poly.pdbx_strand_id
1 'polypeptide(L)'
;MKTRLAQKTTLMGMFRHRVFLLAACLPITLAVAACNQLSAAPRAAAPTQTMIEHGKMLVIGGACHDCHTPKKLGPKGPEPDMDRMLSGHPENITVTAPYKPAPGNAWAYGVSEDLTAWSGPWGVSFPANLTPDTLTGLRSGVWTEALFIKALRTGKHMGTARDILPPMPWNFYGQLSDEDLKAIWAYLGTIPAIRNHVPDPIPPVDVPTN
;
A
#
# COMPACT_ATOMS: atom_id res chain seq x y z
N MET A 1 -34.82 -45.92 76.73
CA MET A 1 -35.77 -44.82 76.81
C MET A 1 -35.24 -43.69 75.90
N LYS A 2 -36.11 -43.14 75.06
CA LYS A 2 -35.95 -41.99 74.10
C LYS A 2 -35.75 -42.42 72.67
N THR A 3 -36.80 -42.60 72.02
CA THR A 3 -37.64 -41.81 71.08
C THR A 3 -36.92 -41.37 69.80
N ARG A 4 -37.28 -42.07 68.73
CA ARG A 4 -37.07 -41.66 67.31
C ARG A 4 -38.09 -40.57 66.99
N LEU A 5 -37.63 -39.53 66.29
CA LEU A 5 -38.48 -38.63 65.58
C LEU A 5 -37.97 -38.50 64.14
N ALA A 6 -38.94 -38.54 63.27
CA ALA A 6 -38.88 -38.74 61.84
C ALA A 6 -38.20 -37.62 61.05
N GLN A 7 -37.44 -37.98 60.05
CA GLN A 7 -37.13 -37.17 58.88
C GLN A 7 -38.13 -37.50 57.77
N LYS A 8 -39.07 -36.62 57.55
CA LYS A 8 -39.83 -36.51 56.28
C LYS A 8 -39.90 -35.05 55.97
N THR A 9 -39.11 -34.60 55.03
CA THR A 9 -39.36 -33.44 54.14
C THR A 9 -38.03 -33.06 53.52
N THR A 10 -37.76 -33.47 52.34
CA THR A 10 -36.87 -32.76 51.37
C THR A 10 -36.80 -33.53 50.05
N LEU A 11 -37.91 -33.75 49.39
CA LEU A 11 -37.87 -34.25 48.01
C LEU A 11 -38.70 -33.41 47.01
N MET A 12 -39.22 -32.28 47.46
CA MET A 12 -40.11 -31.47 46.62
C MET A 12 -39.47 -30.15 46.14
N GLY A 13 -38.26 -29.84 46.56
CA GLY A 13 -37.57 -28.60 46.19
C GLY A 13 -36.64 -28.67 44.98
N MET A 14 -36.24 -29.88 44.58
CA MET A 14 -35.21 -29.99 43.50
C MET A 14 -35.75 -29.99 42.06
N PHE A 15 -37.06 -30.20 41.87
CA PHE A 15 -37.63 -30.24 40.52
C PHE A 15 -37.98 -28.87 39.95
N ARG A 16 -38.18 -27.83 40.78
CA ARG A 16 -38.56 -26.49 40.32
C ARG A 16 -37.38 -25.66 39.78
N HIS A 17 -36.16 -25.94 40.20
CA HIS A 17 -34.96 -25.15 39.77
C HIS A 17 -34.34 -25.59 38.44
N ARG A 18 -34.59 -26.84 38.01
CA ARG A 18 -34.05 -27.32 36.74
C ARG A 18 -34.82 -26.87 35.49
N VAL A 19 -36.11 -26.59 35.66
CA VAL A 19 -36.97 -26.12 34.53
C VAL A 19 -36.69 -24.65 34.23
N PHE A 20 -36.33 -23.82 35.23
CA PHE A 20 -36.04 -22.39 35.04
C PHE A 20 -34.69 -22.12 34.40
N LEU A 21 -33.72 -23.00 34.55
CA LEU A 21 -32.38 -22.84 33.95
C LEU A 21 -32.35 -23.18 32.46
N LEU A 22 -33.24 -24.04 31.97
CA LEU A 22 -33.32 -24.37 30.53
C LEU A 22 -34.05 -23.30 29.70
N ALA A 23 -34.96 -22.53 30.31
CA ALA A 23 -35.68 -21.45 29.62
C ALA A 23 -34.85 -20.17 29.45
N ALA A 24 -33.83 -19.93 30.30
CA ALA A 24 -32.97 -18.75 30.23
C ALA A 24 -31.81 -18.87 29.21
N CYS A 25 -31.42 -20.08 28.80
CA CYS A 25 -30.33 -20.28 27.83
C CYS A 25 -30.78 -20.18 26.36
N LEU A 26 -32.05 -20.38 26.06
CA LEU A 26 -32.54 -20.30 24.66
C LEU A 26 -32.41 -18.91 24.01
N PRO A 27 -32.69 -17.79 24.66
CA PRO A 27 -32.57 -16.47 24.02
C PRO A 27 -31.09 -16.04 23.82
N ILE A 28 -30.16 -16.53 24.64
CA ILE A 28 -28.75 -16.19 24.54
C ILE A 28 -28.10 -16.89 23.34
N THR A 29 -28.47 -18.13 23.07
CA THR A 29 -27.95 -18.87 21.91
C THR A 29 -28.44 -18.32 20.58
N LEU A 30 -29.69 -17.84 20.50
CA LEU A 30 -30.21 -17.16 19.30
C LEU A 30 -29.55 -15.80 19.08
N ALA A 31 -29.27 -15.04 20.13
CA ALA A 31 -28.59 -13.74 20.01
C ALA A 31 -27.13 -13.86 19.52
N VAL A 32 -26.40 -14.89 19.97
CA VAL A 32 -25.03 -15.14 19.51
C VAL A 32 -25.00 -15.62 18.05
N ALA A 33 -25.97 -16.41 17.62
CA ALA A 33 -26.07 -16.82 16.22
C ALA A 33 -26.42 -15.64 15.28
N ALA A 34 -27.24 -14.69 15.73
CA ALA A 34 -27.56 -13.48 14.96
C ALA A 34 -26.39 -12.50 14.85
N CYS A 35 -25.54 -12.38 15.87
CA CYS A 35 -24.35 -11.53 15.84
C CYS A 35 -23.25 -12.06 14.88
N ASN A 36 -23.16 -13.36 14.67
CA ASN A 36 -22.20 -13.95 13.73
C ASN A 36 -22.56 -13.75 12.25
N GLN A 37 -23.77 -13.32 11.92
CA GLN A 37 -24.18 -13.04 10.54
C GLN A 37 -23.93 -11.58 10.10
N LEU A 38 -23.49 -10.70 11.00
CA LEU A 38 -23.37 -9.27 10.72
C LEU A 38 -21.99 -8.79 10.33
N SER A 39 -21.01 -9.65 10.06
CA SER A 39 -19.64 -9.16 9.87
C SER A 39 -18.80 -9.89 8.83
N ALA A 40 -19.36 -10.24 7.70
CA ALA A 40 -18.55 -10.51 6.52
C ALA A 40 -18.85 -9.42 5.49
N ALA A 41 -18.11 -8.30 5.57
CA ALA A 41 -18.05 -7.40 4.44
C ALA A 41 -17.64 -8.24 3.21
N PRO A 42 -18.28 -8.05 2.04
CA PRO A 42 -17.93 -8.83 0.85
C PRO A 42 -16.43 -8.67 0.59
N ARG A 43 -15.70 -9.78 0.71
CA ARG A 43 -14.28 -9.80 0.35
C ARG A 43 -14.20 -9.42 -1.11
N ALA A 44 -13.44 -8.35 -1.41
CA ALA A 44 -13.22 -7.94 -2.78
C ALA A 44 -12.81 -9.16 -3.63
N ALA A 45 -13.46 -9.34 -4.78
CA ALA A 45 -13.14 -10.43 -5.68
C ALA A 45 -11.67 -10.33 -6.09
N ALA A 46 -11.00 -11.49 -6.22
CA ALA A 46 -9.63 -11.52 -6.72
C ALA A 46 -9.59 -10.93 -8.15
N PRO A 47 -8.54 -10.20 -8.52
CA PRO A 47 -8.43 -9.65 -9.87
C PRO A 47 -8.41 -10.76 -10.92
N THR A 48 -9.09 -10.54 -12.04
CA THR A 48 -9.11 -11.47 -13.17
C THR A 48 -7.79 -11.42 -13.94
N GLN A 49 -7.45 -12.47 -14.67
CA GLN A 49 -6.27 -12.49 -15.54
C GLN A 49 -6.31 -11.37 -16.58
N THR A 50 -7.47 -11.10 -17.19
CA THR A 50 -7.66 -9.97 -18.13
C THR A 50 -7.36 -8.61 -17.50
N MET A 51 -7.78 -8.40 -16.26
CA MET A 51 -7.49 -7.17 -15.52
C MET A 51 -5.99 -7.00 -15.26
N ILE A 52 -5.30 -8.09 -14.90
CA ILE A 52 -3.85 -8.09 -14.67
C ILE A 52 -3.09 -7.78 -15.98
N GLU A 53 -3.49 -8.39 -17.10
CA GLU A 53 -2.88 -8.14 -18.40
C GLU A 53 -3.11 -6.70 -18.85
N HIS A 54 -4.30 -6.15 -18.67
CA HIS A 54 -4.59 -4.75 -18.93
C HIS A 54 -3.71 -3.82 -18.07
N GLY A 55 -3.59 -4.09 -16.77
CA GLY A 55 -2.71 -3.35 -15.87
C GLY A 55 -1.23 -3.41 -16.30
N LYS A 56 -0.76 -4.56 -16.78
CA LYS A 56 0.58 -4.72 -17.34
C LYS A 56 0.79 -3.80 -18.55
N MET A 57 -0.17 -3.76 -19.46
CA MET A 57 -0.09 -2.89 -20.64
C MET A 57 -0.05 -1.43 -20.25
N LEU A 58 -0.84 -1.00 -19.25
CA LEU A 58 -0.83 0.37 -18.74
C LEU A 58 0.49 0.73 -18.07
N VAL A 59 1.10 -0.17 -17.28
CA VAL A 59 2.41 0.05 -16.64
C VAL A 59 3.53 0.19 -17.67
N ILE A 60 3.50 -0.63 -18.73
CA ILE A 60 4.47 -0.56 -19.83
C ILE A 60 4.24 0.70 -20.66
N GLY A 61 3.01 0.92 -21.15
CA GLY A 61 2.66 2.06 -21.99
C GLY A 61 2.75 3.41 -21.27
N GLY A 62 2.55 3.41 -19.96
CA GLY A 62 2.73 4.56 -19.07
C GLY A 62 4.19 4.81 -18.68
N ALA A 63 5.14 4.05 -19.21
CA ALA A 63 6.58 4.24 -18.95
C ALA A 63 6.98 4.22 -17.45
N CYS A 64 6.26 3.48 -16.61
CA CYS A 64 6.57 3.40 -15.17
C CYS A 64 7.99 2.90 -14.90
N HIS A 65 8.51 2.03 -15.79
CA HIS A 65 9.87 1.51 -15.72
C HIS A 65 10.96 2.58 -15.92
N ASP A 66 10.65 3.70 -16.58
CA ASP A 66 11.66 4.70 -16.91
C ASP A 66 12.25 5.34 -15.65
N CYS A 67 11.41 5.55 -14.63
CA CYS A 67 11.83 6.10 -13.35
C CYS A 67 11.87 5.05 -12.24
N HIS A 68 10.92 4.10 -12.20
CA HIS A 68 10.78 3.17 -11.08
C HIS A 68 11.64 1.90 -11.19
N THR A 69 12.29 1.64 -12.33
CA THR A 69 13.29 0.57 -12.47
C THR A 69 14.67 1.18 -12.60
N PRO A 70 15.58 0.93 -11.65
CA PRO A 70 16.95 1.44 -11.73
C PRO A 70 17.61 1.04 -13.03
N LYS A 71 18.52 1.87 -13.54
CA LYS A 71 19.32 1.55 -14.71
C LYS A 71 20.67 1.02 -14.27
N LYS A 72 21.23 0.12 -15.07
CA LYS A 72 22.61 -0.32 -15.02
C LYS A 72 23.29 -0.03 -16.35
N LEU A 73 24.60 0.13 -16.33
CA LEU A 73 25.35 0.38 -17.55
C LEU A 73 25.42 -0.92 -18.38
N GLY A 74 24.84 -0.89 -19.57
CA GLY A 74 24.89 -1.94 -20.56
C GLY A 74 25.82 -1.58 -21.72
N PRO A 75 25.99 -2.49 -22.70
CA PRO A 75 26.88 -2.29 -23.83
C PRO A 75 26.56 -1.09 -24.74
N LYS A 76 25.30 -0.64 -24.69
CA LYS A 76 24.76 0.48 -25.50
C LYS A 76 24.39 1.70 -24.68
N GLY A 77 24.75 1.75 -23.40
CA GLY A 77 24.36 2.79 -22.46
C GLY A 77 23.44 2.26 -21.34
N PRO A 78 22.76 3.15 -20.62
CA PRO A 78 21.89 2.76 -19.53
C PRO A 78 20.73 1.85 -20.00
N GLU A 79 20.56 0.70 -19.35
CA GLU A 79 19.47 -0.26 -19.59
C GLU A 79 18.74 -0.58 -18.29
N PRO A 80 17.43 -0.93 -18.33
CA PRO A 80 16.71 -1.29 -17.13
C PRO A 80 17.33 -2.50 -16.42
N ASP A 81 17.56 -2.39 -15.12
CA ASP A 81 17.92 -3.52 -14.28
C ASP A 81 16.65 -4.30 -13.90
N MET A 82 16.32 -5.32 -14.69
CA MET A 82 15.08 -6.08 -14.51
C MET A 82 15.08 -6.96 -13.25
N ASP A 83 16.22 -7.22 -12.65
CA ASP A 83 16.30 -7.89 -11.33
C ASP A 83 15.77 -6.99 -10.21
N ARG A 84 15.72 -5.68 -10.48
CA ARG A 84 15.20 -4.65 -9.59
C ARG A 84 13.99 -3.92 -10.19
N MET A 85 13.23 -4.63 -11.02
CA MET A 85 12.06 -4.11 -11.72
C MET A 85 11.09 -3.41 -10.78
N LEU A 86 10.81 -2.12 -11.05
CA LEU A 86 9.84 -1.29 -10.32
C LEU A 86 10.11 -1.16 -8.80
N SER A 87 11.35 -1.40 -8.36
CA SER A 87 11.71 -1.30 -6.94
C SER A 87 12.01 0.13 -6.47
N GLY A 88 12.01 1.12 -7.36
CA GLY A 88 12.33 2.51 -7.03
C GLY A 88 13.83 2.78 -6.88
N HIS A 89 14.17 3.90 -6.22
CA HIS A 89 15.55 4.28 -5.98
C HIS A 89 16.25 3.29 -5.05
N PRO A 90 17.42 2.76 -5.43
CA PRO A 90 18.15 1.77 -4.62
C PRO A 90 18.60 2.32 -3.27
N GLU A 91 18.30 1.62 -2.18
CA GLU A 91 18.67 2.02 -0.82
C GLU A 91 20.18 2.13 -0.57
N ASN A 92 21.00 1.47 -1.39
CA ASN A 92 22.45 1.50 -1.30
C ASN A 92 23.11 2.63 -2.13
N ILE A 93 22.31 3.41 -2.86
CA ILE A 93 22.80 4.59 -3.60
C ILE A 93 22.46 5.84 -2.80
N THR A 94 23.47 6.60 -2.41
CA THR A 94 23.30 7.78 -1.58
C THR A 94 23.39 9.06 -2.40
N VAL A 95 22.34 9.86 -2.36
CA VAL A 95 22.32 11.23 -2.87
C VAL A 95 22.28 12.17 -1.68
N THR A 96 23.30 13.02 -1.53
CA THR A 96 23.48 13.84 -0.33
C THR A 96 23.00 15.27 -0.49
N ALA A 97 22.87 15.75 -1.72
CA ALA A 97 22.46 17.12 -1.99
C ALA A 97 21.80 17.25 -3.37
N PRO A 98 20.93 18.29 -3.55
CA PRO A 98 20.40 18.61 -4.88
C PRO A 98 21.51 19.01 -5.87
N TYR A 99 21.30 18.68 -7.14
CA TYR A 99 22.13 19.19 -8.24
C TYR A 99 22.00 20.71 -8.35
N LYS A 100 23.13 21.39 -8.50
CA LYS A 100 23.18 22.85 -8.72
C LYS A 100 23.77 23.10 -10.11
N PRO A 101 22.99 23.55 -11.08
CA PRO A 101 23.52 23.95 -12.36
C PRO A 101 24.43 25.17 -12.22
N ALA A 102 25.51 25.25 -13.02
CA ALA A 102 26.33 26.44 -13.07
C ALA A 102 25.53 27.64 -13.60
N PRO A 103 25.82 28.87 -13.15
CA PRO A 103 25.17 30.07 -13.66
C PRO A 103 25.27 30.16 -15.19
N GLY A 104 24.15 30.50 -15.83
CA GLY A 104 24.06 30.58 -17.30
C GLY A 104 23.95 29.22 -18.02
N ASN A 105 23.92 28.10 -17.29
CA ASN A 105 23.69 26.79 -17.88
C ASN A 105 22.20 26.62 -18.25
N ALA A 106 21.95 26.06 -19.44
CA ALA A 106 20.59 25.73 -19.91
C ALA A 106 19.99 24.52 -19.14
N TRP A 107 20.80 23.73 -18.45
CA TRP A 107 20.33 22.57 -17.67
C TRP A 107 19.79 23.04 -16.32
N ALA A 108 18.48 23.00 -16.15
CA ALA A 108 17.81 23.36 -14.89
C ALA A 108 17.68 22.18 -13.93
N TYR A 109 17.82 20.94 -14.42
CA TYR A 109 17.56 19.70 -13.71
C TYR A 109 18.71 18.73 -13.84
N GLY A 110 18.89 17.88 -12.84
CA GLY A 110 19.84 16.78 -12.84
C GLY A 110 19.16 15.45 -12.54
N VAL A 111 19.81 14.38 -12.95
CA VAL A 111 19.36 13.02 -12.67
C VAL A 111 20.58 12.16 -12.31
N SER A 112 20.39 11.18 -11.41
CA SER A 112 21.42 10.21 -11.07
C SER A 112 21.73 9.27 -12.24
N GLU A 113 22.89 8.62 -12.20
CA GLU A 113 23.34 7.69 -13.25
C GLU A 113 22.35 6.53 -13.47
N ASP A 114 21.71 6.07 -12.41
CA ASP A 114 20.72 5.01 -12.43
C ASP A 114 19.29 5.49 -12.80
N LEU A 115 19.13 6.79 -13.10
CA LEU A 115 17.89 7.49 -13.44
C LEU A 115 16.79 7.38 -12.38
N THR A 116 17.13 7.23 -11.09
CA THR A 116 16.18 7.10 -10.00
C THR A 116 16.26 8.20 -8.94
N ALA A 117 17.16 9.18 -9.07
CA ALA A 117 17.15 10.40 -8.27
C ALA A 117 17.05 11.61 -9.20
N TRP A 118 16.02 12.43 -9.00
CA TRP A 118 15.71 13.57 -9.87
C TRP A 118 15.78 14.86 -9.08
N SER A 119 16.69 15.74 -9.47
CA SER A 119 16.94 17.02 -8.81
C SER A 119 16.46 18.20 -9.64
N GLY A 120 15.78 19.13 -8.97
CA GLY A 120 15.26 20.35 -9.58
C GLY A 120 14.89 21.40 -8.51
N PRO A 121 14.08 22.42 -8.87
CA PRO A 121 13.63 23.44 -7.92
C PRO A 121 12.89 22.91 -6.70
N TRP A 122 12.38 21.67 -6.77
CA TRP A 122 11.71 20.97 -5.66
C TRP A 122 12.67 20.25 -4.70
N GLY A 123 13.98 20.30 -4.93
CA GLY A 123 14.98 19.49 -4.24
C GLY A 123 15.28 18.20 -4.98
N VAL A 124 15.35 17.07 -4.28
CA VAL A 124 15.54 15.74 -4.90
C VAL A 124 14.35 14.86 -4.60
N SER A 125 13.80 14.26 -5.64
CA SER A 125 12.75 13.23 -5.54
C SER A 125 13.29 11.86 -5.90
N PHE A 126 12.71 10.83 -5.29
CA PHE A 126 13.04 9.43 -5.50
C PHE A 126 11.77 8.66 -5.87
N PRO A 127 11.79 7.88 -6.98
CA PRO A 127 10.67 7.01 -7.35
C PRO A 127 10.45 5.94 -6.28
N ALA A 128 9.20 5.76 -5.90
CA ALA A 128 8.79 4.81 -4.87
C ALA A 128 8.99 3.35 -5.31
N ASN A 129 9.12 2.44 -4.33
CA ASN A 129 9.04 1.01 -4.55
C ASN A 129 7.59 0.61 -4.86
N LEU A 130 7.32 0.24 -6.10
CA LEU A 130 6.00 -0.19 -6.59
C LEU A 130 5.80 -1.71 -6.50
N THR A 131 6.78 -2.46 -6.02
CA THR A 131 6.64 -3.91 -5.86
C THR A 131 5.72 -4.27 -4.69
N PRO A 132 5.16 -5.49 -4.66
CA PRO A 132 4.28 -5.91 -3.57
C PRO A 132 5.05 -6.34 -2.31
N ASP A 133 6.23 -5.74 -2.05
CA ASP A 133 6.96 -6.01 -0.83
C ASP A 133 6.17 -5.58 0.41
N THR A 134 6.15 -6.43 1.44
CA THR A 134 5.33 -6.24 2.64
C THR A 134 5.95 -5.32 3.68
N LEU A 135 7.16 -4.86 3.48
CA LEU A 135 7.85 -3.95 4.40
C LEU A 135 8.09 -2.57 3.76
N THR A 136 8.47 -2.54 2.48
CA THR A 136 8.94 -1.33 1.80
C THR A 136 8.16 -0.96 0.55
N GLY A 137 7.26 -1.83 0.08
CA GLY A 137 6.49 -1.68 -1.15
C GLY A 137 4.99 -1.47 -0.92
N LEU A 138 4.23 -1.70 -1.98
CA LEU A 138 2.78 -1.46 -2.00
C LEU A 138 1.95 -2.43 -1.13
N ARG A 139 2.55 -3.46 -0.53
CA ARG A 139 1.87 -4.38 0.41
C ARG A 139 2.37 -4.23 1.84
N SER A 140 3.02 -3.12 2.18
CA SER A 140 3.56 -2.82 3.51
C SER A 140 2.48 -2.58 4.60
N GLY A 141 1.21 -2.81 4.29
CA GLY A 141 0.10 -2.64 5.24
C GLY A 141 -0.45 -1.22 5.34
N VAL A 142 0.31 -0.22 4.88
CA VAL A 142 -0.14 1.18 4.83
C VAL A 142 -0.83 1.54 3.50
N TRP A 143 -0.51 0.84 2.41
CA TRP A 143 -1.12 1.06 1.11
C TRP A 143 -2.32 0.15 0.88
N THR A 144 -3.37 0.71 0.32
CA THR A 144 -4.54 0.01 -0.21
C THR A 144 -4.80 0.47 -1.64
N GLU A 145 -5.60 -0.28 -2.41
CA GLU A 145 -6.05 0.13 -3.73
C GLU A 145 -6.67 1.53 -3.71
N ALA A 146 -7.52 1.80 -2.74
CA ALA A 146 -8.17 3.11 -2.60
C ALA A 146 -7.17 4.25 -2.33
N LEU A 147 -6.14 4.01 -1.51
CA LEU A 147 -5.08 5.00 -1.25
C LEU A 147 -4.17 5.19 -2.46
N PHE A 148 -3.88 4.13 -3.22
CA PHE A 148 -3.14 4.22 -4.47
C PHE A 148 -3.87 5.10 -5.49
N ILE A 149 -5.15 4.83 -5.73
CA ILE A 149 -6.00 5.63 -6.64
C ILE A 149 -6.06 7.08 -6.15
N LYS A 150 -6.31 7.28 -4.85
CA LYS A 150 -6.40 8.62 -4.27
C LYS A 150 -5.08 9.39 -4.41
N ALA A 151 -3.94 8.74 -4.26
CA ALA A 151 -2.63 9.39 -4.43
C ALA A 151 -2.46 9.93 -5.85
N LEU A 152 -2.82 9.15 -6.87
CA LEU A 152 -2.76 9.59 -8.27
C LEU A 152 -3.80 10.66 -8.60
N ARG A 153 -5.00 10.64 -7.99
CA ARG A 153 -6.03 11.67 -8.17
C ARG A 153 -5.64 13.01 -7.55
N THR A 154 -4.98 13.00 -6.41
CA THR A 154 -4.72 14.21 -5.62
C THR A 154 -3.29 14.74 -5.75
N GLY A 155 -2.36 13.96 -6.30
CA GLY A 155 -0.93 14.29 -6.31
C GLY A 155 -0.30 14.30 -4.91
N LYS A 156 -0.93 13.62 -3.95
CA LYS A 156 -0.45 13.53 -2.57
C LYS A 156 -0.05 12.09 -2.24
N HIS A 157 1.11 11.90 -1.64
CA HIS A 157 1.51 10.59 -1.11
C HIS A 157 0.43 10.07 -0.17
N MET A 158 -0.03 8.84 -0.37
CA MET A 158 -1.18 8.24 0.33
C MET A 158 -2.47 9.07 0.25
N GLY A 159 -2.56 9.98 -0.72
CA GLY A 159 -3.75 10.81 -0.98
C GLY A 159 -3.94 12.01 -0.05
N THR A 160 -3.12 12.21 0.97
CA THR A 160 -3.27 13.28 1.97
C THR A 160 -1.94 13.79 2.56
N ALA A 161 -0.84 13.07 2.40
CA ALA A 161 0.46 13.42 2.94
C ALA A 161 1.19 14.44 2.03
N ARG A 162 2.53 14.40 1.99
CA ARG A 162 3.35 15.29 1.17
C ARG A 162 2.98 15.21 -0.32
N ASP A 163 3.36 16.23 -1.06
CA ASP A 163 3.19 16.23 -2.52
C ASP A 163 4.01 15.11 -3.19
N ILE A 164 3.46 14.55 -4.25
CA ILE A 164 4.20 13.73 -5.21
C ILE A 164 5.00 14.71 -6.07
N LEU A 165 6.32 14.61 -5.97
CA LEU A 165 7.22 15.56 -6.60
C LEU A 165 7.50 15.22 -8.07
N PRO A 166 7.89 16.23 -8.89
CA PRO A 166 8.40 15.96 -10.23
C PRO A 166 9.59 14.98 -10.21
N PRO A 167 9.81 14.21 -11.28
CA PRO A 167 9.10 14.27 -12.56
C PRO A 167 7.85 13.38 -12.63
N MET A 168 7.36 12.78 -11.54
CA MET A 168 6.20 11.90 -11.58
C MET A 168 4.97 12.62 -12.16
N PRO A 169 4.45 12.21 -13.33
CA PRO A 169 3.36 12.89 -14.00
C PRO A 169 1.99 12.42 -13.48
N TRP A 170 1.80 12.46 -12.15
CA TRP A 170 0.61 11.98 -11.45
C TRP A 170 -0.69 12.60 -11.99
N ASN A 171 -0.65 13.84 -12.45
CA ASN A 171 -1.80 14.56 -13.01
C ASN A 171 -2.33 13.93 -14.31
N PHE A 172 -1.49 13.25 -15.08
CA PHE A 172 -1.92 12.49 -16.25
C PHE A 172 -2.46 11.12 -15.86
N TYR A 173 -1.76 10.38 -15.01
CA TYR A 173 -2.27 9.11 -14.49
C TYR A 173 -3.57 9.30 -13.70
N GLY A 174 -3.71 10.42 -13.01
CA GLY A 174 -4.93 10.78 -12.31
C GLY A 174 -6.15 10.97 -13.22
N GLN A 175 -6.00 11.01 -14.56
CA GLN A 175 -7.09 11.09 -15.52
C GLN A 175 -7.56 9.72 -16.04
N LEU A 176 -6.81 8.66 -15.77
CA LEU A 176 -7.22 7.30 -16.12
C LEU A 176 -8.53 6.93 -15.42
N SER A 177 -9.29 6.00 -15.97
CA SER A 177 -10.51 5.49 -15.33
C SER A 177 -10.18 4.79 -14.01
N ASP A 178 -11.16 4.58 -13.14
CA ASP A 178 -10.96 3.80 -11.92
C ASP A 178 -10.64 2.34 -12.24
N GLU A 179 -11.19 1.80 -13.32
CA GLU A 179 -10.92 0.46 -13.83
C GLU A 179 -9.44 0.31 -14.24
N ASP A 180 -8.88 1.32 -14.92
CA ASP A 180 -7.47 1.34 -15.32
C ASP A 180 -6.55 1.40 -14.09
N LEU A 181 -6.85 2.28 -13.14
CA LEU A 181 -6.06 2.41 -11.92
C LEU A 181 -6.11 1.14 -11.05
N LYS A 182 -7.28 0.48 -10.98
CA LYS A 182 -7.42 -0.84 -10.34
C LYS A 182 -6.64 -1.92 -11.08
N ALA A 183 -6.63 -1.89 -12.42
CA ALA A 183 -5.85 -2.82 -13.21
C ALA A 183 -4.34 -2.65 -12.98
N ILE A 184 -3.84 -1.42 -12.93
CA ILE A 184 -2.44 -1.11 -12.55
C ILE A 184 -2.14 -1.69 -11.17
N TRP A 185 -2.97 -1.39 -10.16
CA TRP A 185 -2.80 -1.91 -8.80
C TRP A 185 -2.79 -3.44 -8.75
N ALA A 186 -3.69 -4.10 -9.51
CA ALA A 186 -3.77 -5.53 -9.60
C ALA A 186 -2.49 -6.13 -10.19
N TYR A 187 -1.97 -5.58 -11.29
CA TYR A 187 -0.73 -6.03 -11.91
C TYR A 187 0.47 -5.84 -10.98
N LEU A 188 0.62 -4.68 -10.35
CA LEU A 188 1.71 -4.42 -9.39
C LEU A 188 1.68 -5.39 -8.20
N GLY A 189 0.52 -5.98 -7.90
CA GLY A 189 0.40 -7.04 -6.91
C GLY A 189 0.90 -8.42 -7.36
N THR A 190 1.20 -8.61 -8.65
CA THR A 190 1.62 -9.91 -9.23
C THR A 190 3.11 -9.99 -9.56
N ILE A 191 3.81 -8.85 -9.58
CA ILE A 191 5.26 -8.84 -9.87
C ILE A 191 6.08 -9.32 -8.67
N PRO A 192 7.37 -9.70 -8.85
CA PRO A 192 8.22 -10.09 -7.74
C PRO A 192 8.31 -9.02 -6.67
N ALA A 193 8.17 -9.42 -5.40
CA ALA A 193 8.40 -8.53 -4.27
C ALA A 193 9.89 -8.27 -4.10
N ILE A 194 10.29 -7.01 -4.05
CA ILE A 194 11.67 -6.58 -3.87
C ILE A 194 11.75 -5.67 -2.66
N ARG A 195 12.46 -6.12 -1.62
CA ARG A 195 12.72 -5.28 -0.45
C ARG A 195 13.72 -4.20 -0.83
N ASN A 196 13.28 -2.95 -0.77
CA ASN A 196 14.11 -1.78 -1.05
C ASN A 196 13.52 -0.55 -0.36
N HIS A 197 14.22 0.02 0.60
CA HIS A 197 13.79 1.21 1.33
C HIS A 197 14.18 2.45 0.57
N VAL A 198 13.23 3.06 -0.12
CA VAL A 198 13.44 4.33 -0.83
C VAL A 198 13.52 5.47 0.17
N PRO A 199 14.57 6.33 0.13
CA PRO A 199 14.72 7.44 1.06
C PRO A 199 13.64 8.51 0.87
N ASP A 200 13.45 9.34 1.90
CA ASP A 200 12.61 10.52 1.82
C ASP A 200 13.21 11.56 0.86
N PRO A 201 12.38 12.37 0.19
CA PRO A 201 12.85 13.46 -0.65
C PRO A 201 13.75 14.45 0.10
N ILE A 202 14.77 14.95 -0.58
CA ILE A 202 15.64 16.00 -0.05
C ILE A 202 15.02 17.35 -0.41
N PRO A 203 14.76 18.23 0.56
CA PRO A 203 14.19 19.55 0.27
C PRO A 203 15.15 20.40 -0.58
N PRO A 204 14.64 21.41 -1.30
CA PRO A 204 15.48 22.35 -2.02
C PRO A 204 16.42 23.06 -1.04
N VAL A 205 17.64 23.29 -1.47
CA VAL A 205 18.53 24.21 -0.73
C VAL A 205 18.10 25.62 -1.07
N ASP A 206 17.91 26.47 -0.05
CA ASP A 206 17.64 27.88 -0.24
C ASP A 206 18.76 28.48 -1.08
N VAL A 207 18.44 28.83 -2.33
CA VAL A 207 19.32 29.66 -3.14
C VAL A 207 19.00 31.09 -2.67
N PRO A 208 19.95 31.85 -2.12
CA PRO A 208 19.71 33.26 -1.85
C PRO A 208 19.24 33.93 -3.13
N THR A 209 18.05 34.46 -3.14
CA THR A 209 17.55 35.30 -4.22
C THR A 209 18.34 36.60 -4.14
N ASN A 210 19.26 36.78 -5.10
CA ASN A 210 19.93 38.07 -5.30
C ASN A 210 18.95 39.11 -5.79
#